data_8a10e0e08865746aa44dc87778007013
#
_entry.id   8a10e0e08865746aa44dc87778007013
#
_cell.length_a   1.000
_cell.length_b   1.000
_cell.length_c   1.000
_cell.angle_alpha   90.00
_cell.angle_beta   90.00
_cell.angle_gamma   90.00
#
_symmetry.space_group_name_H-M   'P 1'
#
loop_
_entity.id
_entity.type
_entity.pdbx_description
1 polymer ?
#
loop_
_entity_poly.entity_id
_entity_poly.type
_entity_poly.pdbx_seq_one_letter_code
_entity_poly.pdbx_strand_id
1 'polypeptide(L)'
;MIIRKTRPEEGKRVNTLFAIAFEQPMENGPGEEPGVTNWGAFEEDTMFSTFAVTDFTQFFDGNQVKMGGIDGVATLPSHRRKGGIRGIFQAALADMYENGCDFSYLYPFSTAYYRKFGYENCVNRSFVTVDLGLLSPRKAETVSVLAELGSDLRGPIRELDRVWEQTYNMA
;
A
#
# COMPACT_ATOMS: atom_id res chain seq x y z
N MET A 1 -17.76 -11.04 16.55
CA MET A 1 -16.82 -10.28 15.72
C MET A 1 -17.46 -10.03 14.36
N ILE A 2 -17.51 -8.77 13.92
CA ILE A 2 -18.06 -8.35 12.63
C ILE A 2 -16.87 -7.89 11.77
N ILE A 3 -16.81 -8.34 10.51
CA ILE A 3 -15.81 -7.94 9.53
C ILE A 3 -16.51 -7.20 8.40
N ARG A 4 -16.05 -5.99 8.09
CA ARG A 4 -16.64 -5.17 7.02
C ARG A 4 -15.73 -4.04 6.59
N LYS A 5 -16.03 -3.43 5.45
CA LYS A 5 -15.47 -2.13 5.06
C LYS A 5 -15.84 -1.07 6.10
N THR A 6 -14.92 -0.15 6.37
CA THR A 6 -15.19 0.94 7.29
C THR A 6 -16.09 1.99 6.63
N ARG A 7 -16.77 2.77 7.46
CA ARG A 7 -17.53 3.92 7.01
C ARG A 7 -16.67 5.19 7.14
N PRO A 8 -16.99 6.27 6.41
CA PRO A 8 -16.25 7.53 6.48
C PRO A 8 -16.08 8.07 7.90
N GLU A 9 -17.14 8.03 8.71
CA GLU A 9 -17.12 8.50 10.09
C GLU A 9 -16.18 7.71 11.01
N GLU A 10 -15.74 6.52 10.59
CA GLU A 10 -14.83 5.65 11.34
C GLU A 10 -13.34 5.94 11.04
N GLY A 11 -13.03 6.85 10.12
CA GLY A 11 -11.67 7.19 9.71
C GLY A 11 -10.76 7.62 10.87
N LYS A 12 -11.29 8.38 11.85
CA LYS A 12 -10.55 8.73 13.06
C LYS A 12 -10.12 7.49 13.86
N ARG A 13 -10.95 6.45 13.86
CA ARG A 13 -10.63 5.20 14.58
C ARG A 13 -9.57 4.41 13.83
N VAL A 14 -9.62 4.36 12.49
CA VAL A 14 -8.57 3.78 11.65
C VAL A 14 -7.24 4.45 11.97
N ASN A 15 -7.19 5.78 11.93
CA ASN A 15 -5.97 6.56 12.23
C ASN A 15 -5.43 6.29 13.63
N THR A 16 -6.31 6.16 14.63
CA THR A 16 -5.88 5.81 15.98
C THR A 16 -5.21 4.44 16.02
N LEU A 17 -5.73 3.44 15.31
CA LEU A 17 -5.14 2.10 15.26
C LEU A 17 -3.77 2.13 14.56
N PHE A 18 -3.64 2.90 13.48
CA PHE A 18 -2.36 3.09 12.79
C PHE A 18 -1.35 3.79 13.68
N ALA A 19 -1.75 4.88 14.34
CA ALA A 19 -0.87 5.62 15.25
C ALA A 19 -0.30 4.71 16.37
N ILE A 20 -1.14 3.85 16.94
CA ILE A 20 -0.71 2.87 17.95
C ILE A 20 0.23 1.81 17.36
N ALA A 21 -0.05 1.33 16.14
CA ALA A 21 0.73 0.24 15.54
C ALA A 21 2.08 0.69 14.99
N PHE A 22 2.16 1.91 14.47
CA PHE A 22 3.35 2.46 13.82
C PHE A 22 4.09 3.51 14.67
N GLU A 23 3.60 3.78 15.89
CA GLU A 23 4.21 4.75 16.83
C GLU A 23 4.40 6.15 16.22
N GLN A 24 3.49 6.56 15.34
CA GLN A 24 3.52 7.85 14.66
C GLN A 24 2.18 8.57 14.81
N PRO A 25 2.20 9.90 15.10
CA PRO A 25 0.96 10.67 15.05
C PRO A 25 0.40 10.67 13.63
N MET A 26 -0.80 10.15 13.47
CA MET A 26 -1.53 10.18 12.20
C MET A 26 -2.60 11.26 12.28
N GLU A 27 -2.22 12.51 12.00
CA GLU A 27 -3.17 13.63 11.96
C GLU A 27 -4.09 13.53 10.73
N ASN A 28 -3.53 13.04 9.62
CA ASN A 28 -4.24 12.79 8.37
C ASN A 28 -3.94 11.37 7.90
N GLY A 29 -4.54 10.37 8.54
CA GLY A 29 -4.45 9.00 8.04
C GLY A 29 -5.18 8.85 6.71
N PRO A 30 -5.11 7.67 6.07
CA PRO A 30 -5.83 7.39 4.86
C PRO A 30 -7.33 7.54 5.13
N GLY A 31 -7.78 8.79 5.06
CA GLY A 31 -9.17 9.15 5.05
C GLY A 31 -9.82 8.62 3.78
N GLU A 32 -10.79 9.33 3.29
CA GLU A 32 -11.47 9.03 2.03
C GLU A 32 -10.58 9.39 0.82
N GLU A 33 -9.42 8.73 0.70
CA GLU A 33 -8.62 8.88 -0.51
C GLU A 33 -9.25 8.03 -1.63
N PRO A 34 -9.40 8.57 -2.83
CA PRO A 34 -9.89 7.81 -3.98
C PRO A 34 -9.03 6.55 -4.20
N GLY A 35 -9.69 5.39 -4.36
CA GLY A 35 -9.01 4.12 -4.57
C GLY A 35 -8.49 3.46 -3.30
N VAL A 36 -8.78 4.00 -2.10
CA VAL A 36 -8.43 3.37 -0.83
C VAL A 36 -9.67 2.85 -0.12
N THR A 37 -9.67 1.58 0.22
CA THR A 37 -10.73 0.93 1.00
C THR A 37 -10.17 0.44 2.33
N ASN A 38 -10.67 0.99 3.44
CA ASN A 38 -10.31 0.52 4.77
C ASN A 38 -11.25 -0.62 5.22
N TRP A 39 -10.69 -1.67 5.79
CA TRP A 39 -11.40 -2.80 6.37
C TRP A 39 -11.25 -2.82 7.88
N GLY A 40 -12.30 -3.21 8.58
CA GLY A 40 -12.30 -3.28 10.04
C GLY A 40 -12.84 -4.59 10.60
N ALA A 41 -12.26 -5.01 11.73
CA ALA A 41 -12.81 -6.03 12.60
C ALA A 41 -13.36 -5.36 13.87
N PHE A 42 -14.61 -5.68 14.20
CA PHE A 42 -15.37 -5.04 15.25
C PHE A 42 -15.82 -6.06 16.31
N GLU A 43 -15.76 -5.67 17.54
CA GLU A 43 -16.44 -6.33 18.67
C GLU A 43 -17.47 -5.33 19.17
N GLU A 44 -18.75 -5.67 19.02
CA GLU A 44 -19.86 -4.70 19.10
C GLU A 44 -19.62 -3.52 18.14
N ASP A 45 -19.60 -2.28 18.62
CA ASP A 45 -19.33 -1.07 17.84
C ASP A 45 -17.87 -0.63 17.88
N THR A 46 -16.99 -1.40 18.53
CA THR A 46 -15.59 -1.01 18.69
C THR A 46 -14.70 -1.72 17.65
N MET A 47 -14.11 -0.94 16.74
CA MET A 47 -13.08 -1.44 15.82
C MET A 47 -11.79 -1.72 16.60
N PHE A 48 -11.26 -2.93 16.48
CA PHE A 48 -10.03 -3.34 17.16
C PHE A 48 -8.91 -3.80 16.22
N SER A 49 -9.22 -4.08 14.96
CA SER A 49 -8.22 -4.35 13.91
C SER A 49 -8.63 -3.67 12.63
N THR A 50 -7.65 -3.28 11.82
CA THR A 50 -7.85 -2.64 10.52
C THR A 50 -6.69 -2.91 9.58
N PHE A 51 -6.92 -2.77 8.28
CA PHE A 51 -5.95 -2.46 7.25
C PHE A 51 -6.62 -1.76 6.05
N ALA A 52 -5.80 -1.13 5.21
CA ALA A 52 -6.22 -0.51 3.97
C ALA A 52 -5.92 -1.41 2.76
N VAL A 53 -6.76 -1.32 1.75
CA VAL A 53 -6.51 -1.83 0.39
C VAL A 53 -6.52 -0.63 -0.54
N THR A 54 -5.42 -0.41 -1.24
CA THR A 54 -5.30 0.62 -2.27
C THR A 54 -5.37 -0.03 -3.64
N ASP A 55 -6.25 0.48 -4.50
CA ASP A 55 -6.41 -0.01 -5.86
C ASP A 55 -5.30 0.56 -6.75
N PHE A 56 -4.56 -0.32 -7.38
CA PHE A 56 -3.55 0.01 -8.39
C PHE A 56 -3.86 -0.66 -9.72
N THR A 57 -3.39 -0.02 -10.77
CA THR A 57 -3.23 -0.65 -12.07
C THR A 57 -1.74 -0.82 -12.31
N GLN A 58 -1.33 -2.00 -12.72
CA GLN A 58 0.07 -2.27 -13.05
C GLN A 58 0.20 -3.03 -14.36
N PHE A 59 1.41 -3.12 -14.89
CA PHE A 59 1.71 -3.90 -16.08
C PHE A 59 2.34 -5.24 -15.70
N PHE A 60 1.84 -6.31 -16.32
CA PHE A 60 2.38 -7.65 -16.18
C PHE A 60 2.37 -8.34 -17.54
N ASP A 61 3.54 -8.75 -18.03
CA ASP A 61 3.74 -9.32 -19.37
C ASP A 61 3.10 -8.49 -20.50
N GLY A 62 3.24 -7.16 -20.42
CA GLY A 62 2.69 -6.24 -21.41
C GLY A 62 1.18 -6.00 -21.31
N ASN A 63 0.51 -6.63 -20.35
CA ASN A 63 -0.92 -6.45 -20.09
C ASN A 63 -1.15 -5.59 -18.86
N GLN A 64 -2.17 -4.74 -18.95
CA GLN A 64 -2.64 -3.98 -17.81
C GLN A 64 -3.49 -4.88 -16.92
N VAL A 65 -3.16 -4.93 -15.62
CA VAL A 65 -3.79 -5.78 -14.62
C VAL A 65 -4.16 -4.98 -13.37
N LYS A 66 -5.18 -5.44 -12.65
CA LYS A 66 -5.57 -4.81 -11.37
C LYS A 66 -4.78 -5.41 -10.21
N MET A 67 -4.32 -4.56 -9.31
CA MET A 67 -3.59 -4.97 -8.11
C MET A 67 -4.12 -4.27 -6.87
N GLY A 68 -4.39 -5.05 -5.81
CA GLY A 68 -4.72 -4.53 -4.48
C GLY A 68 -3.49 -4.46 -3.58
N GLY A 69 -3.04 -3.27 -3.26
CA GLY A 69 -1.96 -3.04 -2.30
C GLY A 69 -2.48 -3.02 -0.87
N ILE A 70 -2.01 -3.94 -0.02
CA ILE A 70 -2.41 -3.96 1.40
C ILE A 70 -1.40 -3.18 2.23
N ASP A 71 -1.92 -2.24 3.02
CA ASP A 71 -1.16 -1.37 3.89
C ASP A 71 -1.84 -1.20 5.25
N GLY A 72 -1.11 -0.66 6.23
CA GLY A 72 -1.65 -0.25 7.50
C GLY A 72 -2.21 -1.38 8.38
N VAL A 73 -1.65 -2.59 8.32
CA VAL A 73 -2.13 -3.74 9.12
C VAL A 73 -1.93 -3.49 10.61
N ALA A 74 -3.01 -3.19 11.31
CA ALA A 74 -3.00 -2.78 12.71
C ALA A 74 -4.02 -3.53 13.56
N THR A 75 -3.66 -3.79 14.82
CA THR A 75 -4.55 -4.40 15.83
C THR A 75 -4.24 -3.83 17.21
N LEU A 76 -5.26 -3.47 17.96
CA LEU A 76 -5.10 -3.10 19.38
C LEU A 76 -4.33 -4.19 20.14
N PRO A 77 -3.31 -3.84 20.95
CA PRO A 77 -2.54 -4.82 21.71
C PRO A 77 -3.39 -5.79 22.55
N SER A 78 -4.46 -5.29 23.17
CA SER A 78 -5.40 -6.07 23.98
C SER A 78 -6.25 -7.06 23.18
N HIS A 79 -6.30 -6.92 21.84
CA HIS A 79 -7.11 -7.74 20.94
C HIS A 79 -6.28 -8.59 19.99
N ARG A 80 -4.96 -8.60 20.16
CA ARG A 80 -4.07 -9.49 19.37
C ARG A 80 -4.45 -10.94 19.59
N ARG A 81 -4.25 -11.77 18.54
CA ARG A 81 -4.57 -13.21 18.51
C ARG A 81 -6.06 -13.56 18.55
N LYS A 82 -6.97 -12.58 18.54
CA LYS A 82 -8.42 -12.82 18.44
C LYS A 82 -8.93 -13.09 17.02
N GLY A 83 -8.05 -13.13 16.01
CA GLY A 83 -8.42 -13.46 14.63
C GLY A 83 -8.92 -12.29 13.78
N GLY A 84 -8.89 -11.04 14.28
CA GLY A 84 -9.37 -9.87 13.55
C GLY A 84 -8.73 -9.71 12.17
N ILE A 85 -7.40 -9.66 12.11
CA ILE A 85 -6.66 -9.55 10.82
C ILE A 85 -6.94 -10.75 9.90
N ARG A 86 -7.04 -11.97 10.44
CA ARG A 86 -7.38 -13.13 9.62
C ARG A 86 -8.75 -12.97 8.96
N GLY A 87 -9.74 -12.52 9.72
CA GLY A 87 -11.09 -12.29 9.18
C GLY A 87 -11.09 -11.19 8.13
N ILE A 88 -10.33 -10.10 8.35
CA ILE A 88 -10.23 -9.03 7.36
C ILE A 88 -9.55 -9.55 6.08
N PHE A 89 -8.44 -10.31 6.16
CA PHE A 89 -7.81 -10.89 4.96
C PHE A 89 -8.78 -11.77 4.16
N GLN A 90 -9.54 -12.63 4.83
CA GLN A 90 -10.52 -13.48 4.16
C GLN A 90 -11.58 -12.67 3.41
N ALA A 91 -12.13 -11.63 4.04
CA ALA A 91 -13.15 -10.79 3.43
C ALA A 91 -12.58 -9.90 2.30
N ALA A 92 -11.44 -9.27 2.53
CA ALA A 92 -10.83 -8.37 1.56
C ALA A 92 -10.29 -9.10 0.32
N LEU A 93 -9.67 -10.28 0.48
CA LEU A 93 -9.21 -11.08 -0.66
C LEU A 93 -10.39 -11.60 -1.49
N ALA A 94 -11.48 -11.99 -0.84
CA ALA A 94 -12.71 -12.38 -1.56
C ALA A 94 -13.29 -11.19 -2.33
N ASP A 95 -13.40 -10.03 -1.72
CA ASP A 95 -13.89 -8.81 -2.37
C ASP A 95 -12.98 -8.39 -3.56
N MET A 96 -11.66 -8.45 -3.40
CA MET A 96 -10.70 -8.19 -4.49
C MET A 96 -10.91 -9.19 -5.65
N TYR A 97 -11.03 -10.47 -5.37
CA TYR A 97 -11.26 -11.50 -6.38
C TYR A 97 -12.59 -11.27 -7.14
N GLU A 98 -13.68 -11.00 -6.42
CA GLU A 98 -15.00 -10.72 -7.01
C GLU A 98 -14.98 -9.45 -7.90
N ASN A 99 -14.12 -8.47 -7.58
CA ASN A 99 -13.94 -7.25 -8.36
C ASN A 99 -12.88 -7.36 -9.48
N GLY A 100 -12.40 -8.60 -9.74
CA GLY A 100 -11.46 -8.89 -10.84
C GLY A 100 -10.06 -8.33 -10.59
N CYS A 101 -9.61 -8.33 -9.35
CA CYS A 101 -8.24 -8.02 -8.98
C CYS A 101 -7.36 -9.24 -9.24
N ASP A 102 -6.30 -9.07 -10.03
CA ASP A 102 -5.43 -10.17 -10.48
C ASP A 102 -4.34 -10.46 -9.46
N PHE A 103 -3.85 -9.44 -8.77
CA PHE A 103 -2.76 -9.54 -7.79
C PHE A 103 -3.09 -8.80 -6.50
N SER A 104 -2.51 -9.27 -5.40
CA SER A 104 -2.47 -8.54 -4.15
C SER A 104 -1.05 -8.49 -3.62
N TYR A 105 -0.56 -7.30 -3.29
CA TYR A 105 0.78 -7.07 -2.77
C TYR A 105 0.75 -6.39 -1.41
N LEU A 106 1.81 -6.62 -0.66
CA LEU A 106 2.09 -5.91 0.59
C LEU A 106 3.60 -5.88 0.85
N TYR A 107 4.02 -4.93 1.69
CA TYR A 107 5.38 -4.89 2.21
C TYR A 107 5.43 -5.60 3.57
N PRO A 108 6.06 -6.79 3.67
CA PRO A 108 5.94 -7.62 4.86
C PRO A 108 6.86 -7.14 6.00
N PHE A 109 6.32 -6.94 7.19
CA PHE A 109 7.14 -6.88 8.41
C PHE A 109 7.64 -8.29 8.81
N SER A 110 6.94 -9.34 8.38
CA SER A 110 7.30 -10.74 8.59
C SER A 110 6.72 -11.62 7.50
N THR A 111 7.56 -12.17 6.64
CA THR A 111 7.15 -13.11 5.59
C THR A 111 6.41 -14.32 6.16
N ALA A 112 6.90 -14.90 7.26
CA ALA A 112 6.27 -16.04 7.93
C ALA A 112 4.84 -15.73 8.42
N TYR A 113 4.57 -14.47 8.77
CA TYR A 113 3.24 -14.04 9.15
C TYR A 113 2.29 -14.01 7.95
N TYR A 114 2.72 -13.40 6.84
CA TYR A 114 1.86 -13.21 5.66
C TYR A 114 1.69 -14.47 4.81
N ARG A 115 2.63 -15.44 4.89
CA ARG A 115 2.45 -16.78 4.31
C ARG A 115 1.17 -17.47 4.74
N LYS A 116 0.69 -17.20 5.95
CA LYS A 116 -0.59 -17.74 6.47
C LYS A 116 -1.82 -17.27 5.68
N PHE A 117 -1.66 -16.25 4.86
CA PHE A 117 -2.68 -15.66 4.00
C PHE A 117 -2.41 -15.88 2.51
N GLY A 118 -1.37 -16.66 2.17
CA GLY A 118 -1.03 -17.01 0.78
C GLY A 118 0.02 -16.11 0.14
N TYR A 119 0.60 -15.15 0.87
CA TYR A 119 1.64 -14.25 0.32
C TYR A 119 3.02 -14.91 0.34
N GLU A 120 3.76 -14.70 -0.74
CA GLU A 120 5.16 -15.10 -0.87
C GLU A 120 6.03 -13.92 -1.32
N ASN A 121 7.34 -14.02 -1.05
CA ASN A 121 8.28 -13.03 -1.53
C ASN A 121 8.41 -13.13 -3.05
N CYS A 122 8.06 -12.09 -3.76
CA CYS A 122 8.18 -12.00 -5.21
C CYS A 122 9.20 -10.96 -5.67
N VAL A 123 9.49 -9.95 -4.82
CA VAL A 123 10.43 -8.88 -5.13
C VAL A 123 11.36 -8.64 -3.95
N ASN A 124 12.65 -8.49 -4.24
CA ASN A 124 13.64 -8.08 -3.25
C ASN A 124 13.96 -6.59 -3.41
N ARG A 125 13.91 -5.85 -2.32
CA ARG A 125 14.35 -4.46 -2.27
C ARG A 125 15.73 -4.39 -1.65
N SER A 126 16.68 -3.80 -2.36
CA SER A 126 18.03 -3.53 -1.86
C SER A 126 18.19 -2.04 -1.56
N PHE A 127 18.78 -1.73 -0.42
CA PHE A 127 19.20 -0.38 -0.06
C PHE A 127 20.72 -0.32 -0.17
N VAL A 128 21.22 0.66 -0.94
CA VAL A 128 22.65 0.91 -1.07
C VAL A 128 22.92 2.32 -0.58
N THR A 129 23.76 2.44 0.44
CA THR A 129 24.25 3.75 0.89
C THR A 129 25.62 3.96 0.26
N VAL A 130 25.77 5.07 -0.47
CA VAL A 130 27.03 5.42 -1.14
C VAL A 130 27.47 6.77 -0.60
N ASP A 131 28.76 6.86 -0.21
CA ASP A 131 29.38 8.15 0.08
C ASP A 131 29.50 8.94 -1.24
N LEU A 132 28.91 10.13 -1.29
CA LEU A 132 28.97 11.01 -2.46
C LEU A 132 30.40 11.38 -2.85
N GLY A 133 31.34 11.42 -1.88
CA GLY A 133 32.75 11.68 -2.13
C GLY A 133 33.44 10.58 -2.95
N LEU A 134 32.87 9.38 -3.02
CA LEU A 134 33.37 8.26 -3.83
C LEU A 134 32.84 8.30 -5.27
N LEU A 135 31.87 9.15 -5.59
CA LEU A 135 31.30 9.27 -6.91
C LEU A 135 32.13 10.23 -7.75
N SER A 136 32.75 9.73 -8.80
CA SER A 136 33.41 10.58 -9.78
C SER A 136 32.40 11.38 -10.60
N PRO A 137 32.55 12.69 -10.76
CA PRO A 137 31.69 13.48 -11.62
C PRO A 137 31.70 12.92 -13.06
N ARG A 138 30.57 12.56 -13.60
CA ARG A 138 30.43 12.20 -15.01
C ARG A 138 29.81 13.37 -15.77
N LYS A 139 30.24 13.58 -17.01
CA LYS A 139 29.52 14.49 -17.91
C LYS A 139 28.11 13.94 -18.10
N ALA A 140 27.11 14.77 -17.82
CA ALA A 140 25.73 14.41 -18.08
C ALA A 140 25.53 14.34 -19.60
N GLU A 141 25.11 13.18 -20.08
CA GLU A 141 24.68 12.99 -21.49
C GLU A 141 23.18 13.32 -21.65
N THR A 142 22.50 13.60 -20.55
CA THR A 142 21.08 13.90 -20.49
C THR A 142 20.84 15.36 -20.11
N VAL A 143 19.77 15.92 -20.64
CA VAL A 143 19.32 17.26 -20.26
C VAL A 143 18.60 17.21 -18.93
N SER A 144 19.07 18.01 -17.97
CA SER A 144 18.33 18.22 -16.73
C SER A 144 17.48 19.49 -16.88
N VAL A 145 16.21 19.36 -16.58
CA VAL A 145 15.28 20.51 -16.53
C VAL A 145 15.06 20.89 -15.08
N LEU A 146 15.41 22.13 -14.73
CA LEU A 146 15.04 22.71 -13.44
C LEU A 146 13.62 23.26 -13.56
N ALA A 147 12.70 22.71 -12.79
CA ALA A 147 11.34 23.22 -12.71
C ALA A 147 11.15 24.04 -11.43
N GLU A 148 10.52 25.20 -11.56
CA GLU A 148 10.14 26.00 -10.40
C GLU A 148 8.94 25.38 -9.69
N LEU A 149 8.81 25.66 -8.38
CA LEU A 149 7.66 25.25 -7.59
C LEU A 149 6.37 25.83 -8.22
N GLY A 150 5.41 24.96 -8.54
CA GLY A 150 4.16 25.33 -9.22
C GLY A 150 4.17 25.15 -10.74
N SER A 151 5.29 24.74 -11.35
CA SER A 151 5.30 24.33 -12.77
C SER A 151 4.42 23.11 -13.01
N ASP A 152 3.64 23.14 -14.10
CA ASP A 152 2.81 21.97 -14.48
C ASP A 152 3.68 20.92 -15.18
N LEU A 153 4.18 19.98 -14.40
CA LEU A 153 4.96 18.84 -14.89
C LEU A 153 4.14 17.59 -15.09
N ARG A 154 2.81 17.62 -14.87
CA ARG A 154 1.94 16.44 -14.95
C ARG A 154 1.98 15.75 -16.30
N GLY A 155 2.03 16.52 -17.38
CA GLY A 155 2.14 15.97 -18.74
C GLY A 155 3.44 15.18 -18.95
N PRO A 156 4.60 15.82 -18.78
CA PRO A 156 5.91 15.14 -18.90
C PRO A 156 6.08 13.95 -17.96
N ILE A 157 5.61 14.04 -16.72
CA ILE A 157 5.70 12.94 -15.74
C ILE A 157 4.85 11.75 -16.21
N ARG A 158 3.61 11.96 -16.63
CA ARG A 158 2.75 10.90 -17.16
C ARG A 158 3.34 10.19 -18.38
N GLU A 159 4.03 10.92 -19.25
CA GLU A 159 4.69 10.30 -20.40
C GLU A 159 5.88 9.43 -19.97
N LEU A 160 6.67 9.86 -18.99
CA LEU A 160 7.72 9.04 -18.39
C LEU A 160 7.17 7.80 -17.71
N ASP A 161 6.09 7.95 -16.93
CA ASP A 161 5.42 6.83 -16.30
C ASP A 161 4.92 5.82 -17.34
N ARG A 162 4.30 6.29 -18.42
CA ARG A 162 3.84 5.42 -19.52
C ARG A 162 4.97 4.62 -20.17
N VAL A 163 6.11 5.24 -20.40
CA VAL A 163 7.29 4.56 -20.97
C VAL A 163 7.84 3.54 -19.96
N TRP A 164 7.88 3.90 -18.68
CA TRP A 164 8.33 3.01 -17.62
C TRP A 164 7.41 1.78 -17.49
N GLU A 165 6.12 1.98 -17.42
CA GLU A 165 5.09 0.94 -17.31
C GLU A 165 5.14 -0.06 -18.47
N GLN A 166 5.41 0.42 -19.70
CA GLN A 166 5.55 -0.44 -20.88
C GLN A 166 6.88 -1.22 -20.93
N THR A 167 7.89 -0.75 -20.20
CA THR A 167 9.24 -1.33 -20.22
C THR A 167 9.44 -2.37 -19.13
N TYR A 168 8.81 -2.17 -17.98
CA TYR A 168 9.04 -2.99 -16.80
C TYR A 168 7.76 -3.67 -16.33
N ASN A 169 7.87 -4.96 -16.02
CA ASN A 169 6.81 -5.69 -15.35
C ASN A 169 6.64 -5.19 -13.92
N MET A 170 5.40 -5.11 -13.45
CA MET A 170 5.04 -4.71 -12.10
C MET A 170 5.39 -3.23 -11.78
N ALA A 171 5.41 -2.38 -12.82
CA ALA A 171 5.55 -0.94 -12.67
C ALA A 171 4.20 -0.28 -12.34
#